data_12c0a4f3048ac737c92c01baa2b0e469
#
_entry.id   12c0a4f3048ac737c92c01baa2b0e469
#
_cell.length_a   1.000
_cell.length_b   1.000
_cell.length_c   1.000
_cell.angle_alpha   90.00
_cell.angle_beta   90.00
_cell.angle_gamma   90.00
#
_symmetry.space_group_name_H-M   'P 1'
#
loop_
_entity.id
_entity.type
_entity.pdbx_description
1 polymer ?
#
loop_
_entity_poly.entity_id
_entity_poly.type
_entity_poly.pdbx_seq_one_letter_code
_entity_poly.pdbx_strand_id
1 'polypeptide(L)'
;MSTYLLTWNPKQYDWQRLPYLVHLSEQGWPVPHDWSCRNARRIRDGDRFFMLLHGTEPSGIMGSGVVISPKPYPAKKDSSKGQARKPGLFIDVNFDVLLEPDSYPILLRSRLGRGALASVKWDSLRSGVHIPDNADGQLEALWQKHLARIGWKGKTERGPIDKPAKDADQEARRAKRETRR
;
A
#
# COMPACT_ATOMS: atom_id res chain seq x y z
N MET A 1 5.00 17.71 2.28
CA MET A 1 4.78 16.27 1.99
C MET A 1 4.71 15.58 3.33
N SER A 2 3.62 14.92 3.61
CA SER A 2 3.39 14.20 4.87
C SER A 2 3.46 12.70 4.64
N THR A 3 3.67 11.93 5.73
CA THR A 3 3.71 10.48 5.66
C THR A 3 2.54 9.88 6.43
N TYR A 4 1.90 8.87 5.85
CA TYR A 4 0.72 8.22 6.43
C TYR A 4 0.88 6.70 6.51
N LEU A 5 0.24 6.11 7.52
CA LEU A 5 0.11 4.68 7.67
C LEU A 5 -1.26 4.24 7.13
N LEU A 6 -1.25 3.40 6.11
CA LEU A 6 -2.42 2.67 5.65
C LEU A 6 -2.38 1.25 6.23
N THR A 7 -3.52 0.63 6.44
CA THR A 7 -3.58 -0.69 7.09
C THR A 7 -4.37 -1.68 6.26
N TRP A 8 -3.90 -2.91 6.23
CA TRP A 8 -4.58 -4.05 5.64
C TRP A 8 -4.76 -5.16 6.68
N ASN A 9 -5.99 -5.66 6.77
CA ASN A 9 -6.33 -6.84 7.57
C ASN A 9 -6.92 -7.91 6.63
N PRO A 10 -6.22 -9.02 6.40
CA PRO A 10 -6.66 -10.09 5.50
C PRO A 10 -8.00 -10.72 5.91
N LYS A 11 -8.32 -10.70 7.20
CA LYS A 11 -9.61 -11.22 7.72
C LYS A 11 -10.81 -10.33 7.36
N GLN A 12 -10.56 -9.06 7.01
CA GLN A 12 -11.61 -8.09 6.66
C GLN A 12 -11.70 -7.82 5.16
N TYR A 13 -10.59 -7.97 4.44
CA TYR A 13 -10.50 -7.72 3.02
C TYR A 13 -9.59 -8.74 2.36
N ASP A 14 -10.17 -9.62 1.55
CA ASP A 14 -9.44 -10.59 0.72
C ASP A 14 -8.86 -9.87 -0.51
N TRP A 15 -7.55 -9.62 -0.48
CA TRP A 15 -6.85 -8.91 -1.56
C TRP A 15 -6.38 -9.88 -2.65
N GLN A 16 -7.33 -10.45 -3.39
CA GLN A 16 -7.08 -11.47 -4.41
C GLN A 16 -6.09 -11.05 -5.50
N ARG A 17 -5.96 -9.74 -5.76
CA ARG A 17 -5.04 -9.21 -6.76
C ARG A 17 -3.62 -9.00 -6.24
N LEU A 18 -3.37 -9.21 -4.96
CA LEU A 18 -2.07 -8.94 -4.34
C LEU A 18 -0.90 -9.59 -5.09
N PRO A 19 -0.90 -10.90 -5.44
CA PRO A 19 0.22 -11.53 -6.14
C PRO A 19 0.54 -10.85 -7.48
N TYR A 20 -0.50 -10.47 -8.22
CA TYR A 20 -0.32 -9.77 -9.50
C TYR A 20 0.27 -8.36 -9.31
N LEU A 21 -0.20 -7.62 -8.30
CA LEU A 21 0.31 -6.28 -8.01
C LEU A 21 1.75 -6.31 -7.49
N VAL A 22 2.11 -7.33 -6.71
CA VAL A 22 3.50 -7.58 -6.30
C VAL A 22 4.39 -7.80 -7.51
N HIS A 23 3.96 -8.62 -8.46
CA HIS A 23 4.69 -8.85 -9.70
C HIS A 23 4.93 -7.55 -10.48
N LEU A 24 3.91 -6.67 -10.61
CA LEU A 24 4.09 -5.36 -11.25
C LEU A 24 5.13 -4.50 -10.50
N SER A 25 5.07 -4.50 -9.17
CA SER A 25 6.03 -3.76 -8.33
C SER A 25 7.47 -4.28 -8.53
N GLU A 26 7.66 -5.59 -8.62
CA GLU A 26 8.98 -6.21 -8.92
C GLU A 26 9.55 -5.77 -10.27
N GLN A 27 8.69 -5.58 -11.27
CA GLN A 27 9.09 -5.10 -12.59
C GLN A 27 9.35 -3.59 -12.63
N GLY A 28 9.09 -2.88 -11.52
CA GLY A 28 9.17 -1.42 -11.46
C GLY A 28 8.08 -0.71 -12.25
N TRP A 29 6.97 -1.39 -12.49
CA TRP A 29 5.80 -0.82 -13.15
C TRP A 29 4.90 -0.10 -12.15
N PRO A 30 4.10 0.88 -12.60
CA PRO A 30 3.11 1.51 -11.73
C PRO A 30 2.12 0.50 -11.16
N VAL A 31 1.83 0.62 -9.89
CA VAL A 31 0.87 -0.23 -9.16
C VAL A 31 -0.23 0.65 -8.56
N PRO A 32 -1.11 1.23 -9.40
CA PRO A 32 -2.19 2.08 -8.91
C PRO A 32 -3.26 1.23 -8.22
N HIS A 33 -3.75 1.72 -7.09
CA HIS A 33 -4.83 1.10 -6.34
C HIS A 33 -5.62 2.16 -5.58
N ASP A 34 -6.88 1.90 -5.28
CA ASP A 34 -7.65 2.71 -4.36
C ASP A 34 -7.66 2.08 -2.96
N TRP A 35 -7.48 2.89 -1.94
CA TRP A 35 -7.42 2.42 -0.56
C TRP A 35 -8.21 3.28 0.39
N SER A 36 -8.80 2.65 1.40
CA SER A 36 -9.52 3.36 2.45
C SER A 36 -8.54 4.13 3.35
N CYS A 37 -8.75 5.41 3.49
CA CYS A 37 -8.07 6.25 4.48
C CYS A 37 -8.98 6.66 5.65
N ARG A 38 -10.16 6.02 5.76
CA ARG A 38 -11.16 6.24 6.82
C ARG A 38 -11.62 7.70 6.91
N ASN A 39 -11.15 8.43 7.89
CA ASN A 39 -11.52 9.83 8.14
C ASN A 39 -10.35 10.81 7.93
N ALA A 40 -9.24 10.35 7.37
CA ALA A 40 -8.07 11.18 7.12
C ALA A 40 -8.33 12.16 5.98
N ARG A 41 -8.68 13.41 6.32
CA ARG A 41 -9.06 14.46 5.36
C ARG A 41 -7.87 15.28 4.83
N ARG A 42 -6.70 15.16 5.46
CA ARG A 42 -5.50 15.97 5.15
C ARG A 42 -4.58 15.35 4.12
N ILE A 43 -4.79 14.07 3.79
CA ILE A 43 -3.98 13.36 2.78
C ILE A 43 -4.14 14.03 1.42
N ARG A 44 -3.03 14.22 0.70
CA ARG A 44 -2.96 14.91 -0.59
C ARG A 44 -2.07 14.16 -1.57
N ASP A 45 -2.21 14.50 -2.82
CA ASP A 45 -1.30 14.09 -3.89
C ASP A 45 0.17 14.35 -3.51
N GLY A 46 1.03 13.38 -3.77
CA GLY A 46 2.44 13.40 -3.42
C GLY A 46 2.78 13.01 -1.98
N ASP A 47 1.79 12.83 -1.09
CA ASP A 47 2.06 12.33 0.26
C ASP A 47 2.59 10.89 0.22
N ARG A 48 3.53 10.59 1.11
CA ARG A 48 4.11 9.25 1.29
C ARG A 48 3.17 8.37 2.09
N PHE A 49 3.13 7.07 1.79
CA PHE A 49 2.47 6.12 2.67
C PHE A 49 3.26 4.83 2.86
N PHE A 50 2.99 4.18 3.97
CA PHE A 50 3.41 2.80 4.24
C PHE A 50 2.18 1.94 4.50
N MET A 51 2.23 0.68 4.02
CA MET A 51 1.16 -0.29 4.22
C MET A 51 1.51 -1.25 5.35
N LEU A 52 0.71 -1.24 6.41
CA LEU A 52 0.85 -2.13 7.56
C LEU A 52 -0.10 -3.32 7.43
N LEU A 53 0.46 -4.51 7.39
CA LEU A 53 -0.28 -5.77 7.59
C LEU A 53 -0.54 -5.96 9.08
N HIS A 54 -1.82 -6.15 9.44
CA HIS A 54 -2.21 -6.45 10.81
C HIS A 54 -3.36 -7.48 10.87
N GLY A 55 -3.73 -7.91 12.08
CA GLY A 55 -4.81 -8.90 12.28
C GLY A 55 -4.40 -10.34 11.99
N THR A 56 -3.16 -10.58 11.64
CA THR A 56 -2.52 -11.88 11.45
C THR A 56 -1.05 -11.78 11.84
N GLU A 57 -0.40 -12.94 12.05
CA GLU A 57 1.03 -13.02 12.25
C GLU A 57 1.70 -13.68 11.02
N PRO A 58 2.85 -13.17 10.57
CA PRO A 58 3.55 -11.98 11.09
C PRO A 58 2.83 -10.68 10.73
N SER A 59 2.93 -9.65 11.59
CA SER A 59 2.46 -8.28 11.32
C SER A 59 3.63 -7.33 11.07
N GLY A 60 3.43 -6.28 10.27
CA GLY A 60 4.48 -5.32 9.94
C GLY A 60 4.25 -4.57 8.63
N ILE A 61 5.24 -3.80 8.21
CA ILE A 61 5.19 -3.04 6.95
C ILE A 61 5.45 -4.00 5.78
N MET A 62 4.51 -4.03 4.85
CA MET A 62 4.55 -4.86 3.64
C MET A 62 4.61 -4.07 2.34
N GLY A 63 4.51 -2.76 2.41
CA GLY A 63 4.54 -1.94 1.20
C GLY A 63 4.70 -0.46 1.50
N SER A 64 4.98 0.27 0.46
CA SER A 64 5.11 1.72 0.46
C SER A 64 4.72 2.30 -0.89
N GLY A 65 4.48 3.59 -0.95
CA GLY A 65 4.14 4.28 -2.17
C GLY A 65 3.81 5.75 -1.95
N VAL A 66 3.15 6.33 -2.93
CA VAL A 66 2.71 7.74 -2.92
C VAL A 66 1.22 7.83 -3.21
N VAL A 67 0.59 8.82 -2.62
CA VAL A 67 -0.80 9.19 -2.92
C VAL A 67 -0.82 9.91 -4.26
N ILE A 68 -1.81 9.58 -5.11
CA ILE A 68 -1.97 10.14 -6.45
C ILE A 68 -3.33 10.80 -6.67
N SER A 69 -4.18 10.83 -5.65
CA SER A 69 -5.43 11.59 -5.68
C SER A 69 -5.26 12.97 -5.04
N PRO A 70 -5.84 14.04 -5.61
CA PRO A 70 -5.70 15.41 -5.08
C PRO A 70 -6.20 15.55 -3.64
N LYS A 71 -7.23 14.79 -3.30
CA LYS A 71 -7.87 14.75 -1.98
C LYS A 71 -8.61 13.43 -1.76
N PRO A 72 -8.92 13.07 -0.52
CA PRO A 72 -9.79 11.94 -0.22
C PRO A 72 -11.20 12.15 -0.78
N TYR A 73 -11.83 11.06 -1.19
CA TYR A 73 -13.17 11.05 -1.79
C TYR A 73 -14.04 9.96 -1.15
N PRO A 74 -15.39 10.09 -1.16
CA PRO A 74 -16.28 9.05 -0.69
C PRO A 74 -16.13 7.75 -1.49
N ALA A 75 -16.44 6.60 -0.87
CA ALA A 75 -16.46 5.32 -1.57
C ALA A 75 -17.33 5.41 -2.83
N LYS A 76 -16.77 5.06 -3.98
CA LYS A 76 -17.52 4.92 -5.23
C LYS A 76 -18.52 3.76 -5.05
N LYS A 77 -19.79 3.98 -5.38
CA LYS A 77 -20.77 2.89 -5.45
C LYS A 77 -20.34 1.97 -6.59
N ASP A 78 -19.85 0.81 -6.24
CA ASP A 78 -19.57 -0.22 -7.24
C ASP A 78 -20.87 -0.94 -7.57
N SER A 79 -21.49 -0.54 -8.67
CA SER A 79 -22.75 -1.11 -9.16
C SER A 79 -22.61 -2.57 -9.61
N SER A 80 -21.38 -3.09 -9.72
CA SER A 80 -21.13 -4.43 -10.29
C SER A 80 -21.03 -5.55 -9.25
N LYS A 81 -20.93 -5.28 -7.95
CA LYS A 81 -20.67 -6.30 -6.92
C LYS A 81 -21.62 -6.34 -5.73
N GLY A 82 -22.69 -5.56 -5.70
CA GLY A 82 -23.71 -5.66 -4.63
C GLY A 82 -23.23 -5.53 -3.18
N GLN A 83 -21.93 -5.38 -2.95
CA GLN A 83 -21.34 -5.19 -1.63
C GLN A 83 -21.10 -3.71 -1.39
N ALA A 84 -21.86 -3.14 -0.47
CA ALA A 84 -21.60 -1.80 0.02
C ALA A 84 -20.17 -1.74 0.60
N ARG A 85 -19.28 -0.96 -0.01
CA ARG A 85 -17.99 -0.65 0.62
C ARG A 85 -18.24 -0.03 1.99
N LYS A 86 -17.41 -0.41 2.97
CA LYS A 86 -17.50 0.17 4.32
C LYS A 86 -17.47 1.70 4.22
N PRO A 87 -18.29 2.42 5.02
CA PRO A 87 -18.30 3.88 5.00
C PRO A 87 -16.92 4.45 5.33
N GLY A 88 -16.55 5.53 4.67
CA GLY A 88 -15.25 6.19 4.86
C GLY A 88 -14.75 6.86 3.58
N LEU A 89 -13.63 7.54 3.72
CA LEU A 89 -12.92 8.16 2.61
C LEU A 89 -11.90 7.20 2.00
N PHE A 90 -11.68 7.37 0.71
CA PHE A 90 -10.73 6.64 -0.10
C PHE A 90 -9.74 7.60 -0.75
N ILE A 91 -8.58 7.08 -1.09
CA ILE A 91 -7.53 7.76 -1.86
C ILE A 91 -7.05 6.81 -2.95
N ASP A 92 -6.60 7.37 -4.05
CA ASP A 92 -5.84 6.62 -5.04
C ASP A 92 -4.36 6.69 -4.67
N VAL A 93 -3.70 5.54 -4.72
CA VAL A 93 -2.29 5.37 -4.37
C VAL A 93 -1.54 4.68 -5.49
N ASN A 94 -0.24 4.88 -5.56
CA ASN A 94 0.67 4.11 -6.40
C ASN A 94 1.75 3.50 -5.52
N PHE A 95 1.81 2.16 -5.47
CA PHE A 95 2.85 1.46 -4.74
C PHE A 95 4.18 1.53 -5.51
N ASP A 96 5.25 1.87 -4.84
CA ASP A 96 6.62 1.70 -5.32
C ASP A 96 7.22 0.36 -4.85
N VAL A 97 6.80 -0.13 -3.70
CA VAL A 97 7.12 -1.46 -3.17
C VAL A 97 5.86 -2.11 -2.63
N LEU A 98 5.64 -3.36 -3.01
CA LEU A 98 4.59 -4.19 -2.46
C LEU A 98 5.12 -5.61 -2.28
N LEU A 99 5.08 -6.12 -1.05
CA LEU A 99 5.55 -7.44 -0.67
C LEU A 99 4.35 -8.35 -0.40
N GLU A 100 4.37 -9.55 -0.93
CA GLU A 100 3.44 -10.60 -0.52
C GLU A 100 4.07 -11.34 0.67
N PRO A 101 3.41 -11.38 1.85
CA PRO A 101 4.00 -11.94 3.07
C PRO A 101 4.43 -13.40 2.95
N ASP A 102 3.77 -14.18 2.09
CA ASP A 102 4.11 -15.59 1.86
C ASP A 102 5.36 -15.77 0.98
N SER A 103 5.72 -14.75 0.21
CA SER A 103 6.86 -14.79 -0.73
C SER A 103 8.04 -13.95 -0.27
N TYR A 104 7.80 -12.90 0.51
CA TYR A 104 8.82 -11.96 0.99
C TYR A 104 8.70 -11.71 2.49
N PRO A 105 9.83 -11.67 3.22
CA PRO A 105 9.83 -11.20 4.60
C PRO A 105 9.39 -9.73 4.66
N ILE A 106 8.39 -9.44 5.47
CA ILE A 106 7.95 -8.07 5.75
C ILE A 106 8.79 -7.43 6.86
N LEU A 107 8.77 -6.09 6.96
CA LEU A 107 9.41 -5.39 8.07
C LEU A 107 8.55 -5.53 9.32
N LEU A 108 8.97 -6.43 10.21
CA LEU A 108 8.18 -6.85 11.37
C LEU A 108 7.80 -5.69 12.30
N ARG A 109 6.58 -5.73 12.81
CA ARG A 109 6.03 -4.79 13.80
C ARG A 109 6.96 -4.63 15.01
N SER A 110 7.59 -5.70 15.49
CA SER A 110 8.53 -5.69 16.62
C SER A 110 9.76 -4.79 16.42
N ARG A 111 10.08 -4.44 15.19
CA ARG A 111 11.18 -3.52 14.85
C ARG A 111 10.81 -2.05 14.82
N LEU A 112 9.50 -1.74 14.88
CA LEU A 112 8.96 -0.40 14.76
C LEU A 112 8.82 0.34 16.11
N GLY A 113 9.22 -0.26 17.21
CA GLY A 113 9.04 0.28 18.56
C GLY A 113 10.24 1.04 19.14
N ARG A 114 11.18 1.52 18.30
CA ARG A 114 12.41 2.17 18.78
C ARG A 114 12.56 3.60 18.29
N GLY A 115 13.26 4.43 19.10
CA GLY A 115 13.53 5.83 18.77
C GLY A 115 12.26 6.64 18.56
N ALA A 116 12.23 7.51 17.57
CA ALA A 116 11.08 8.31 17.22
C ALA A 116 9.87 7.46 16.78
N LEU A 117 10.11 6.25 16.26
CA LEU A 117 9.05 5.32 15.86
C LEU A 117 8.22 4.80 17.05
N ALA A 118 8.75 4.84 18.28
CA ALA A 118 8.02 4.44 19.47
C ALA A 118 6.78 5.32 19.74
N SER A 119 6.76 6.56 19.24
CA SER A 119 5.61 7.46 19.38
C SER A 119 4.47 7.20 18.40
N VAL A 120 4.71 6.40 17.37
CA VAL A 120 3.70 6.07 16.36
C VAL A 120 2.74 4.99 16.90
N LYS A 121 1.45 5.20 16.70
CA LYS A 121 0.41 4.25 17.13
C LYS A 121 0.29 3.09 16.15
N TRP A 122 1.26 2.20 16.16
CA TRP A 122 1.32 1.04 15.25
C TRP A 122 0.15 0.06 15.42
N ASP A 123 -0.41 -0.04 16.59
CA ASP A 123 -1.53 -0.96 16.90
C ASP A 123 -2.89 -0.32 16.60
N SER A 124 -2.88 0.88 15.99
CA SER A 124 -4.11 1.48 15.49
C SER A 124 -4.66 0.64 14.35
N LEU A 125 -5.88 0.13 14.53
CA LEU A 125 -6.62 -0.59 13.48
C LEU A 125 -7.15 0.34 12.38
N ARG A 126 -6.79 1.63 12.44
CA ARG A 126 -7.30 2.67 11.53
C ARG A 126 -6.29 2.95 10.43
N SER A 127 -6.75 2.91 9.19
CA SER A 127 -6.02 3.40 8.04
C SER A 127 -6.04 4.93 7.99
N GLY A 128 -4.98 5.54 7.44
CA GLY A 128 -4.87 6.99 7.30
C GLY A 128 -4.31 7.69 8.56
N VAL A 129 -3.52 6.99 9.36
CA VAL A 129 -2.82 7.58 10.52
C VAL A 129 -1.62 8.37 10.05
N HIS A 130 -1.53 9.66 10.46
CA HIS A 130 -0.37 10.49 10.19
C HIS A 130 0.85 10.00 10.98
N ILE A 131 1.97 9.82 10.31
CA ILE A 131 3.26 9.53 10.95
C ILE A 131 3.94 10.86 11.23
N PRO A 132 4.34 11.14 12.49
CA PRO A 132 5.00 12.39 12.84
C PRO A 132 6.28 12.64 12.03
N ASP A 133 6.56 13.91 11.70
CA ASP A 133 7.69 14.30 10.87
C ASP A 133 9.07 13.91 11.47
N ASN A 134 9.14 13.77 12.80
CA ASN A 134 10.35 13.28 13.47
C ASN A 134 10.54 11.75 13.37
N ALA A 135 9.53 11.01 12.92
CA ALA A 135 9.55 9.56 12.80
C ALA A 135 9.61 9.08 11.34
N ASP A 136 9.17 9.89 10.38
CA ASP A 136 9.06 9.49 8.98
C ASP A 136 10.42 9.16 8.35
N GLY A 137 11.44 9.99 8.58
CA GLY A 137 12.80 9.75 8.10
C GLY A 137 13.42 8.46 8.68
N GLN A 138 13.17 8.19 9.96
CA GLN A 138 13.62 6.94 10.59
C GLN A 138 12.90 5.72 10.01
N LEU A 139 11.60 5.83 9.73
CA LEU A 139 10.83 4.76 9.09
C LEU A 139 11.33 4.49 7.69
N GLU A 140 11.53 5.53 6.87
CA GLU A 140 12.05 5.38 5.52
C GLU A 140 13.43 4.71 5.52
N ALA A 141 14.36 5.16 6.37
CA ALA A 141 15.69 4.56 6.49
C ALA A 141 15.62 3.08 6.91
N LEU A 142 14.75 2.75 7.87
CA LEU A 142 14.56 1.36 8.32
C LEU A 142 13.95 0.49 7.20
N TRP A 143 13.02 1.04 6.43
CA TRP A 143 12.40 0.37 5.29
C TRP A 143 13.41 0.10 4.17
N GLN A 144 14.21 1.09 3.76
CA GLN A 144 15.24 0.91 2.74
C GLN A 144 16.29 -0.15 3.19
N LYS A 145 16.71 -0.12 4.45
CA LYS A 145 17.61 -1.13 5.00
C LYS A 145 16.99 -2.53 4.99
N HIS A 146 15.68 -2.63 5.24
CA HIS A 146 14.97 -3.90 5.17
C HIS A 146 14.93 -4.43 3.73
N LEU A 147 14.56 -3.59 2.76
CA LEU A 147 14.51 -3.95 1.34
C LEU A 147 15.87 -4.43 0.81
N ALA A 148 16.94 -3.73 1.17
CA ALA A 148 18.31 -4.15 0.82
C ALA A 148 18.65 -5.53 1.42
N ARG A 149 18.26 -5.76 2.67
CA ARG A 149 18.52 -7.03 3.36
C ARG A 149 17.80 -8.22 2.73
N ILE A 150 16.56 -8.04 2.27
CA ILE A 150 15.78 -9.11 1.62
C ILE A 150 16.10 -9.25 0.14
N GLY A 151 17.01 -8.44 -0.40
CA GLY A 151 17.38 -8.47 -1.82
C GLY A 151 16.27 -8.01 -2.75
N TRP A 152 15.42 -7.05 -2.33
CA TRP A 152 14.40 -6.48 -3.19
C TRP A 152 15.01 -5.87 -4.45
N LYS A 153 14.57 -6.31 -5.63
CA LYS A 153 15.11 -5.90 -6.93
C LYS A 153 14.22 -4.90 -7.68
N GLY A 154 13.04 -4.63 -7.16
CA GLY A 154 12.15 -3.63 -7.75
C GLY A 154 12.74 -2.22 -7.66
N LYS A 155 12.28 -1.31 -8.52
CA LYS A 155 12.68 0.09 -8.47
C LYS A 155 12.00 0.78 -7.28
N THR A 156 12.81 1.33 -6.40
CA THR A 156 12.34 2.16 -5.27
C THR A 156 12.34 3.65 -5.61
N GLU A 157 12.86 4.02 -6.78
CA GLU A 157 12.92 5.41 -7.23
C GLU A 157 11.60 5.84 -7.87
N ARG A 158 11.16 7.04 -7.52
CA ARG A 158 9.98 7.70 -8.08
C ARG A 158 10.28 8.13 -9.51
N GLY A 159 9.99 7.27 -10.47
CA GLY A 159 9.89 7.71 -11.86
C GLY A 159 8.65 8.59 -12.07
N PRO A 160 8.61 9.46 -13.09
CA PRO A 160 7.40 10.17 -13.46
C PRO A 160 6.27 9.17 -13.68
N ILE A 161 5.10 9.46 -13.11
CA ILE A 161 3.91 8.64 -13.26
C ILE A 161 3.36 8.91 -14.67
N ASP A 162 3.84 8.18 -15.64
CA ASP A 162 3.13 8.09 -16.91
C ASP A 162 1.79 7.39 -16.61
N LYS A 163 0.68 8.02 -17.04
CA LYS A 163 -0.66 7.47 -16.85
C LYS A 163 -0.66 6.00 -17.27
N PRO A 164 -1.24 5.09 -16.45
CA PRO A 164 -1.27 3.68 -16.78
C PRO A 164 -1.91 3.52 -18.16
N ALA A 165 -1.21 2.85 -19.06
CA ALA A 165 -1.77 2.47 -20.33
C ALA A 165 -3.04 1.64 -20.04
N LYS A 166 -4.14 1.98 -20.73
CA LYS A 166 -5.42 1.25 -20.65
C LYS A 166 -5.27 -0.24 -20.99
N ASP A 167 -4.11 -0.63 -21.47
CA ASP A 167 -3.77 -1.96 -21.98
C ASP A 167 -3.47 -2.99 -20.88
N ALA A 168 -2.99 -2.59 -19.70
CA ALA A 168 -2.66 -3.52 -18.61
C ALA A 168 -3.91 -4.24 -18.06
N ASP A 169 -5.07 -3.60 -18.07
CA ASP A 169 -6.33 -4.23 -17.64
C ASP A 169 -6.90 -5.16 -18.73
N GLN A 170 -6.60 -4.91 -20.01
CA GLN A 170 -6.96 -5.80 -21.12
C GLN A 170 -6.08 -7.05 -21.17
N GLU A 171 -4.79 -6.92 -20.87
CA GLU A 171 -3.87 -8.07 -20.84
C GLU A 171 -4.19 -9.01 -19.67
N ALA A 172 -4.52 -8.48 -18.49
CA ALA A 172 -4.98 -9.26 -17.35
C ALA A 172 -6.30 -10.04 -17.66
N ARG A 173 -7.20 -9.42 -18.44
CA ARG A 173 -8.43 -10.06 -18.89
C ARG A 173 -8.18 -11.12 -19.96
N ARG A 174 -7.16 -10.96 -20.79
CA ARG A 174 -6.76 -11.94 -21.82
C ARG A 174 -6.13 -13.19 -21.19
N ALA A 175 -5.18 -13.02 -20.29
CA ALA A 175 -4.52 -14.11 -19.56
C ALA A 175 -5.54 -14.98 -18.79
N LYS A 176 -6.58 -14.35 -18.22
CA LYS A 176 -7.65 -15.06 -17.49
C LYS A 176 -8.61 -15.84 -18.41
N ARG A 177 -8.67 -15.52 -19.69
CA ARG A 177 -9.44 -16.28 -20.69
C ARG A 177 -8.70 -17.50 -21.23
N GLU A 178 -7.37 -17.41 -21.34
CA GLU A 178 -6.54 -18.53 -21.84
C GLU A 178 -6.37 -19.64 -20.82
N THR A 179 -6.42 -19.34 -19.51
CA THR A 179 -6.33 -20.34 -18.42
C THR A 179 -7.66 -21.10 -18.17
N ARG A 180 -8.74 -20.75 -18.89
CA ARG A 180 -10.06 -21.38 -18.74
C ARG A 180 -10.45 -22.27 -19.94
N ARG A 181 -9.55 -22.54 -20.84
CA ARG A 181 -9.66 -23.53 -21.89
C ARG A 181 -8.72 -24.71 -21.65
#